data_21c6217602c7477e9a4ad4753f7b6778
#
_entry.id   21c6217602c7477e9a4ad4753f7b6778
#
_cell.length_a   1.000
_cell.length_b   1.000
_cell.length_c   1.000
_cell.angle_alpha   90.00
_cell.angle_beta   90.00
_cell.angle_gamma   90.00
#
_symmetry.space_group_name_H-M   'P 1'
#
loop_
_entity.id
_entity.type
_entity.pdbx_description
1 polymer ?
#
loop_
_entity_poly.entity_id
_entity_poly.type
_entity_poly.pdbx_seq_one_letter_code
_entity_poly.pdbx_strand_id
1 'polypeptide(L)'
;FHGYTYSGIPVSVAAALAVQDIFEKEDIFNRAKELAPYFQEGLFSLKDIDVVDNIRGYGMMGGIDIKTDGRPGKAGLATFKHCYDAGVNFKATGDCLIIAPQFICEKKHIDEIIDKLRTGITNYQKNQKN
;
A
#
# COMPACT_ATOMS: atom_id res chain seq x y z
N PHE A 1 19.05 -25.78 -8.24
CA PHE A 1 17.81 -26.10 -8.94
C PHE A 1 16.89 -24.88 -8.93
N HIS A 2 16.36 -24.49 -10.10
CA HIS A 2 15.48 -23.35 -10.26
C HIS A 2 14.35 -23.70 -11.21
N GLY A 3 13.10 -23.50 -10.81
CA GLY A 3 11.95 -23.81 -11.64
C GLY A 3 10.67 -23.14 -11.13
N TYR A 4 9.87 -22.67 -12.07
CA TYR A 4 8.53 -22.12 -11.82
C TYR A 4 7.52 -22.86 -12.69
N THR A 5 6.43 -23.31 -12.10
CA THR A 5 5.39 -24.08 -12.80
C THR A 5 4.78 -23.33 -13.99
N TYR A 6 4.67 -22.00 -13.90
CA TYR A 6 4.05 -21.14 -14.93
C TYR A 6 5.06 -20.37 -15.77
N SER A 7 6.35 -20.73 -15.73
CA SER A 7 7.36 -20.07 -16.55
C SER A 7 7.17 -20.33 -18.04
N GLY A 8 7.41 -19.31 -18.85
CA GLY A 8 7.46 -19.44 -20.30
C GLY A 8 6.10 -19.58 -20.99
N ILE A 9 4.98 -19.30 -20.31
CA ILE A 9 3.66 -19.26 -20.96
C ILE A 9 3.68 -18.14 -22.02
N PRO A 10 3.49 -18.44 -23.33
CA PRO A 10 3.70 -17.45 -24.40
C PRO A 10 2.87 -16.18 -24.25
N VAL A 11 1.61 -16.30 -23.86
CA VAL A 11 0.71 -15.14 -23.65
C VAL A 11 1.22 -14.23 -22.53
N SER A 12 1.66 -14.82 -21.41
CA SER A 12 2.22 -14.06 -20.29
C SER A 12 3.54 -13.37 -20.66
N VAL A 13 4.37 -14.03 -21.44
CA VAL A 13 5.63 -13.45 -21.93
C VAL A 13 5.36 -12.29 -22.89
N ALA A 14 4.42 -12.44 -23.81
CA ALA A 14 4.02 -11.37 -24.74
C ALA A 14 3.46 -10.16 -23.98
N ALA A 15 2.61 -10.39 -22.97
CA ALA A 15 2.10 -9.33 -22.12
C ALA A 15 3.22 -8.62 -21.33
N ALA A 16 4.18 -9.38 -20.79
CA ALA A 16 5.31 -8.82 -20.07
C ALA A 16 6.19 -7.93 -20.96
N LEU A 17 6.47 -8.35 -22.19
CA LEU A 17 7.22 -7.55 -23.17
C LEU A 17 6.47 -6.26 -23.49
N ALA A 18 5.16 -6.32 -23.75
CA ALA A 18 4.35 -5.13 -24.01
C ALA A 18 4.35 -4.14 -22.83
N VAL A 19 4.33 -4.65 -21.59
CA VAL A 19 4.44 -3.81 -20.38
C VAL A 19 5.83 -3.14 -20.28
N GLN A 20 6.92 -3.84 -20.63
CA GLN A 20 8.25 -3.23 -20.64
C GLN A 20 8.33 -2.10 -21.66
N ASP A 21 7.76 -2.28 -22.85
CA ASP A 21 7.68 -1.22 -23.87
C ASP A 21 6.91 0.02 -23.37
N ILE A 22 5.82 -0.19 -22.61
CA ILE A 22 5.06 0.92 -22.00
C ILE A 22 5.91 1.63 -20.95
N PHE A 23 6.58 0.88 -20.08
CA PHE A 23 7.45 1.45 -19.05
C PHE A 23 8.53 2.35 -19.63
N GLU A 24 9.13 1.94 -20.75
CA GLU A 24 10.14 2.72 -21.44
C GLU A 24 9.53 3.95 -22.16
N LYS A 25 8.46 3.77 -22.94
CA LYS A 25 7.83 4.84 -23.73
C LYS A 25 7.20 5.94 -22.88
N GLU A 26 6.62 5.58 -21.74
CA GLU A 26 5.92 6.49 -20.84
C GLU A 26 6.78 6.96 -19.67
N ASP A 27 8.06 6.55 -19.64
CA ASP A 27 9.03 6.91 -18.58
C ASP A 27 8.50 6.66 -17.16
N ILE A 28 7.82 5.52 -16.99
CA ILE A 28 7.04 5.17 -15.78
C ILE A 28 7.91 5.16 -14.52
N PHE A 29 9.18 4.72 -14.61
CA PHE A 29 10.06 4.64 -13.44
C PHE A 29 10.52 6.03 -12.96
N ASN A 30 10.81 6.97 -13.86
CA ASN A 30 11.15 8.34 -13.47
C ASN A 30 9.92 9.06 -12.90
N ARG A 31 8.77 8.88 -13.50
CA ARG A 31 7.49 9.38 -12.95
C ARG A 31 7.23 8.86 -11.53
N ALA A 32 7.42 7.56 -11.29
CA ALA A 32 7.27 6.98 -9.97
C ALA A 32 8.29 7.54 -8.98
N LYS A 33 9.55 7.75 -9.42
CA LYS A 33 10.61 8.36 -8.60
C LYS A 33 10.28 9.81 -8.19
N GLU A 34 9.71 10.59 -9.09
CA GLU A 34 9.27 11.97 -8.79
C GLU A 34 8.08 12.03 -7.85
N LEU A 35 7.17 11.06 -7.96
CA LEU A 35 5.97 10.99 -7.12
C LEU A 35 6.24 10.41 -5.73
N ALA A 36 7.29 9.61 -5.58
CA ALA A 36 7.62 8.89 -4.36
C ALA A 36 7.75 9.80 -3.11
N PRO A 37 8.43 10.96 -3.13
CA PRO A 37 8.50 11.83 -1.96
C PRO A 37 7.12 12.29 -1.47
N TYR A 38 6.23 12.63 -2.39
CA TYR A 38 4.87 13.05 -2.08
C TYR A 38 4.05 11.91 -1.43
N PHE A 39 4.16 10.70 -1.97
CA PHE A 39 3.54 9.52 -1.37
C PHE A 39 4.08 9.24 0.03
N GLN A 40 5.40 9.29 0.22
CA GLN A 40 6.02 9.05 1.53
C GLN A 40 5.58 10.11 2.55
N GLU A 41 5.56 11.38 2.19
CA GLU A 41 5.07 12.46 3.07
C GLU A 41 3.63 12.20 3.53
N GLY A 42 2.73 11.89 2.59
CA GLY A 42 1.36 11.52 2.89
C GLY A 42 1.26 10.31 3.81
N LEU A 43 2.03 9.26 3.52
CA LEU A 43 2.05 8.05 4.34
C LEU A 43 2.51 8.34 5.78
N PHE A 44 3.62 9.07 5.94
CA PHE A 44 4.17 9.42 7.24
C PHE A 44 3.28 10.39 8.04
N SER A 45 2.38 11.14 7.38
CA SER A 45 1.40 11.97 8.07
C SER A 45 0.43 11.19 8.95
N LEU A 46 0.26 9.87 8.68
CA LEU A 46 -0.62 8.99 9.46
C LEU A 46 -0.04 8.59 10.82
N LYS A 47 1.20 8.97 11.12
CA LYS A 47 1.87 8.66 12.38
C LYS A 47 1.24 9.37 13.60
N ASP A 48 0.42 10.40 13.36
CA ASP A 48 -0.33 11.11 14.39
C ASP A 48 -1.51 10.31 14.98
N ILE A 49 -1.86 9.18 14.37
CA ILE A 49 -2.98 8.33 14.83
C ILE A 49 -2.46 7.36 15.91
N ASP A 50 -3.03 7.40 17.11
CA ASP A 50 -2.53 6.67 18.29
C ASP A 50 -2.30 5.17 18.09
N VAL A 51 -3.13 4.50 17.25
CA VAL A 51 -3.01 3.06 17.00
C VAL A 51 -1.93 2.70 16.00
N VAL A 52 -1.33 3.70 15.33
CA VAL A 52 -0.17 3.49 14.48
C VAL A 52 1.08 3.37 15.35
N ASP A 53 1.79 2.25 15.22
CA ASP A 53 3.00 1.98 15.96
C ASP A 53 4.22 2.51 15.21
N ASN A 54 4.37 2.10 13.95
CA ASN A 54 5.50 2.47 13.13
C ASN A 54 5.09 2.66 11.68
N ILE A 55 5.80 3.53 10.96
CA ILE A 55 5.68 3.71 9.51
C ILE A 55 7.07 3.62 8.90
N ARG A 56 7.19 2.86 7.82
CA ARG A 56 8.39 2.74 7.02
C ARG A 56 8.04 2.73 5.55
N GLY A 57 8.96 3.20 4.71
CA GLY A 57 8.70 3.21 3.29
C GLY A 57 9.93 3.52 2.45
N TYR A 58 9.84 3.16 1.18
CA TYR A 58 10.83 3.47 0.16
C TYR A 58 10.15 3.54 -1.20
N GLY A 59 10.43 4.60 -1.96
CA GLY A 59 9.80 4.81 -3.26
C GLY A 59 8.27 4.84 -3.17
N MET A 60 7.61 4.06 -4.00
CA MET A 60 6.15 3.91 -4.03
C MET A 60 5.65 2.72 -3.19
N MET A 61 6.37 2.35 -2.14
CA MET A 61 5.94 1.31 -1.20
C MET A 61 6.09 1.79 0.23
N GLY A 62 5.13 1.43 1.08
CA GLY A 62 5.19 1.70 2.51
C GLY A 62 4.49 0.64 3.35
N GLY A 63 4.87 0.58 4.61
CA GLY A 63 4.29 -0.28 5.62
C GLY A 63 3.87 0.53 6.83
N ILE A 64 2.66 0.29 7.31
CA ILE A 64 2.10 0.88 8.53
C ILE A 64 1.87 -0.26 9.51
N ASP A 65 2.60 -0.28 10.61
CA ASP A 65 2.39 -1.25 11.68
C ASP A 65 1.32 -0.70 12.65
N ILE A 66 0.35 -1.54 12.96
CA ILE A 66 -0.73 -1.23 13.90
C ILE A 66 -0.41 -1.84 15.26
N LYS A 67 -0.58 -1.09 16.32
CA LYS A 67 -0.41 -1.57 17.70
C LYS A 67 -1.32 -2.77 17.95
N THR A 68 -0.73 -3.84 18.49
CA THR A 68 -1.43 -5.09 18.77
C THR A 68 -1.74 -5.25 20.26
N ASP A 69 -2.79 -5.99 20.56
CA ASP A 69 -3.16 -6.42 21.92
C ASP A 69 -2.45 -7.74 22.34
N GLY A 70 -1.42 -8.14 21.63
CA GLY A 70 -0.68 -9.38 21.83
C GLY A 70 -1.21 -10.58 21.03
N ARG A 71 -2.22 -10.40 20.21
CA ARG A 71 -2.74 -11.42 19.28
C ARG A 71 -2.31 -11.08 17.85
N PRO A 72 -1.23 -11.71 17.32
CA PRO A 72 -0.67 -11.37 16.03
C PRO A 72 -1.70 -11.42 14.89
N GLY A 73 -1.71 -10.40 14.04
CA GLY A 73 -2.54 -10.30 12.84
C GLY A 73 -3.99 -9.85 13.08
N LYS A 74 -4.46 -9.78 14.32
CA LYS A 74 -5.84 -9.38 14.62
C LYS A 74 -6.05 -7.89 14.38
N ALA A 75 -5.14 -7.06 14.85
CA ALA A 75 -5.20 -5.60 14.68
C ALA A 75 -5.10 -5.22 13.20
N GLY A 76 -4.16 -5.83 12.46
CA GLY A 76 -3.97 -5.59 11.03
C GLY A 76 -5.21 -5.97 10.22
N LEU A 77 -5.79 -7.15 10.45
CA LEU A 77 -6.99 -7.59 9.74
C LEU A 77 -8.21 -6.70 10.06
N ALA A 78 -8.41 -6.33 11.32
CA ALA A 78 -9.51 -5.45 11.72
C ALA A 78 -9.36 -4.06 11.09
N THR A 79 -8.15 -3.49 11.13
CA THR A 79 -7.86 -2.21 10.48
C THR A 79 -8.05 -2.27 8.97
N PHE A 80 -7.59 -3.36 8.33
CA PHE A 80 -7.82 -3.59 6.90
C PHE A 80 -9.31 -3.52 6.55
N LYS A 81 -10.18 -4.17 7.35
CA LYS A 81 -11.62 -4.15 7.10
C LYS A 81 -12.19 -2.72 7.15
N HIS A 82 -11.81 -1.92 8.15
CA HIS A 82 -12.26 -0.52 8.23
C HIS A 82 -11.75 0.34 7.07
N CYS A 83 -10.53 0.09 6.60
CA CYS A 83 -9.98 0.77 5.42
C CYS A 83 -10.69 0.32 4.14
N TYR A 84 -11.01 -0.96 4.01
CA TYR A 84 -11.78 -1.49 2.88
C TYR A 84 -13.19 -0.88 2.82
N ASP A 85 -13.86 -0.77 3.97
CA ASP A 85 -15.18 -0.13 4.08
C ASP A 85 -15.09 1.39 3.77
N ALA A 86 -13.96 2.03 4.01
CA ALA A 86 -13.67 3.41 3.60
C ALA A 86 -13.30 3.54 2.11
N GLY A 87 -13.16 2.43 1.38
CA GLY A 87 -12.93 2.39 -0.07
C GLY A 87 -11.47 2.34 -0.49
N VAL A 88 -10.55 1.85 0.36
CA VAL A 88 -9.15 1.59 0.00
C VAL A 88 -8.80 0.12 0.24
N ASN A 89 -8.19 -0.50 -0.77
CA ASN A 89 -7.73 -1.89 -0.70
C ASN A 89 -6.21 -1.97 -0.76
N PHE A 90 -5.62 -2.85 0.06
CA PHE A 90 -4.19 -3.09 0.14
C PHE A 90 -3.92 -4.49 0.74
N LYS A 91 -2.68 -4.88 0.93
CA LYS A 91 -2.32 -6.15 1.57
C LYS A 91 -2.05 -5.93 3.06
N ALA A 92 -2.76 -6.67 3.93
CA ALA A 92 -2.38 -6.80 5.33
C ALA A 92 -1.56 -8.09 5.54
N THR A 93 -0.46 -8.00 6.30
CA THR A 93 0.37 -9.16 6.67
C THR A 93 0.74 -9.04 8.15
N GLY A 94 0.20 -9.94 8.97
CA GLY A 94 0.23 -9.73 10.41
C GLY A 94 -0.48 -8.42 10.76
N ASP A 95 0.15 -7.60 11.59
CA ASP A 95 -0.36 -6.28 11.96
C ASP A 95 0.23 -5.14 11.11
N CYS A 96 0.85 -5.47 9.97
CA CYS A 96 1.40 -4.51 9.01
C CYS A 96 0.45 -4.35 7.80
N LEU A 97 0.10 -3.11 7.49
CA LEU A 97 -0.61 -2.69 6.30
C LEU A 97 0.41 -2.32 5.23
N ILE A 98 0.41 -3.02 4.09
CA ILE A 98 1.35 -2.77 2.98
C ILE A 98 0.66 -1.95 1.92
N ILE A 99 1.11 -0.73 1.71
CA ILE A 99 0.57 0.23 0.75
C ILE A 99 1.55 0.37 -0.41
N ALA A 100 1.10 0.03 -1.61
CA ALA A 100 1.90 0.12 -2.82
C ALA A 100 1.03 0.62 -3.99
N PRO A 101 0.88 1.93 -4.14
CA PRO A 101 0.15 2.51 -5.25
C PRO A 101 0.79 2.16 -6.59
N GLN A 102 -0.03 2.06 -7.63
CA GLN A 102 0.46 1.83 -8.99
C GLN A 102 1.31 3.03 -9.47
N PHE A 103 2.34 2.77 -10.27
CA PHE A 103 3.25 3.81 -10.76
C PHE A 103 2.59 4.85 -11.68
N ILE A 104 1.41 4.54 -12.24
CA ILE A 104 0.60 5.46 -13.04
C ILE A 104 -0.26 6.42 -12.19
N CYS A 105 -0.22 6.32 -10.86
CA CYS A 105 -0.95 7.22 -9.98
C CYS A 105 -0.50 8.67 -10.19
N GLU A 106 -1.43 9.58 -9.90
CA GLU A 106 -1.22 11.02 -9.79
C GLU A 106 -1.35 11.45 -8.33
N LYS A 107 -0.95 12.66 -7.99
CA LYS A 107 -1.07 13.21 -6.63
C LYS A 107 -2.48 13.07 -6.07
N LYS A 108 -3.52 13.40 -6.86
CA LYS A 108 -4.93 13.26 -6.44
C LYS A 108 -5.32 11.85 -5.98
N HIS A 109 -4.73 10.82 -6.63
CA HIS A 109 -4.98 9.42 -6.24
C HIS A 109 -4.26 9.08 -4.94
N ILE A 110 -3.08 9.65 -4.71
CA ILE A 110 -2.34 9.51 -3.45
C ILE A 110 -3.11 10.18 -2.33
N ASP A 111 -3.60 11.41 -2.54
CA ASP A 111 -4.43 12.13 -1.57
C ASP A 111 -5.64 11.29 -1.17
N GLU A 112 -6.36 10.74 -2.16
CA GLU A 112 -7.52 9.87 -1.91
C GLU A 112 -7.14 8.62 -1.11
N ILE A 113 -6.02 7.97 -1.42
CA ILE A 113 -5.53 6.80 -0.68
C ILE A 113 -5.24 7.18 0.78
N ILE A 114 -4.52 8.27 1.01
CA ILE A 114 -4.14 8.72 2.36
C ILE A 114 -5.38 9.11 3.18
N ASP A 115 -6.34 9.83 2.60
CA ASP A 115 -7.59 10.22 3.26
C ASP A 115 -8.42 9.00 3.67
N LYS A 116 -8.53 8.01 2.79
CA LYS A 116 -9.24 6.76 3.08
C LYS A 116 -8.53 5.90 4.12
N LEU A 117 -7.20 5.83 4.08
CA LEU A 117 -6.40 5.17 5.12
C LEU A 117 -6.61 5.86 6.47
N ARG A 118 -6.52 7.19 6.53
CA ARG A 118 -6.76 7.96 7.75
C ARG A 118 -8.16 7.69 8.32
N THR A 119 -9.16 7.71 7.46
CA THR A 119 -10.56 7.42 7.83
C THR A 119 -10.68 6.00 8.41
N GLY A 120 -10.18 4.99 7.72
CA GLY A 120 -10.28 3.60 8.15
C GLY A 120 -9.52 3.33 9.44
N ILE A 121 -8.28 3.80 9.57
CA ILE A 121 -7.46 3.62 10.78
C ILE A 121 -8.09 4.34 11.98
N THR A 122 -8.62 5.55 11.78
CA THR A 122 -9.33 6.29 12.84
C THR A 122 -10.61 5.59 13.27
N ASN A 123 -11.36 5.01 12.34
CA ASN A 123 -12.56 4.22 12.66
C ASN A 123 -12.21 2.96 13.47
N TYR A 124 -11.14 2.27 13.09
CA TYR A 124 -10.62 1.17 13.89
C TYR A 124 -10.26 1.62 15.31
N GLN A 125 -9.52 2.73 15.46
CA GLN A 125 -9.16 3.28 16.76
C GLN A 125 -10.38 3.59 17.65
N LYS A 126 -11.43 4.17 17.10
CA LYS A 126 -12.67 4.47 17.84
C LYS A 126 -13.34 3.20 18.35
N ASN A 127 -13.34 2.13 17.55
CA ASN A 127 -13.95 0.85 17.93
C ASN A 127 -13.16 0.09 19.00
N GLN A 128 -11.87 0.41 19.22
CA GLN A 128 -11.09 -0.17 20.32
C GLN A 128 -11.39 0.47 21.68
N LYS A 129 -11.97 1.68 21.70
CA LYS A 129 -12.29 2.41 22.93
C LYS A 129 -13.70 2.15 23.45
N ASN A 130 -14.53 1.43 22.70
CA ASN A 130 -15.88 0.99 23.05
C ASN A 130 -15.89 -0.50 23.40
#